data_da0b81220a627a60bf142c87cb269ccb
#
_entry.id   da0b81220a627a60bf142c87cb269ccb
#
_cell.length_a   1.000
_cell.length_b   1.000
_cell.length_c   1.000
_cell.angle_alpha   90.00
_cell.angle_beta   90.00
_cell.angle_gamma   90.00
#
_symmetry.space_group_name_H-M   'P 1'
#
loop_
_entity.id
_entity.type
_entity.pdbx_description
1 polymer ?
#
loop_
_entity_poly.entity_id
_entity_poly.type
_entity_poly.pdbx_seq_one_letter_code
_entity_poly.pdbx_strand_id
1 'polypeptide(L)'
;MIKLGNKIIGEGQPTFITFEAGPTHSGLESAKRLVKHAALAGGDAIKFQIFDPDELIADKNLLFTYDILVDKKTGKTEKISEPLYDIFVRRSMTESEWRELKKYSDSLGLAFFATIGDNLGLELVKSIGCHSIKVA
;
A
#
# COMPACT_ATOMS: atom_id res chain seq x y z
N MET A 1 -16.88 16.32 12.65
CA MET A 1 -17.06 15.15 11.77
C MET A 1 -16.26 15.35 10.49
N ILE A 2 -15.56 14.33 10.03
CA ILE A 2 -14.72 14.35 8.83
C ILE A 2 -15.31 13.36 7.83
N LYS A 3 -15.33 13.72 6.54
CA LYS A 3 -15.74 12.81 5.48
C LYS A 3 -14.48 12.24 4.79
N LEU A 4 -14.39 10.91 4.71
CA LEU A 4 -13.31 10.21 4.00
C LEU A 4 -13.92 9.20 3.02
N GLY A 5 -13.77 9.43 1.74
CA GLY A 5 -14.53 8.72 0.72
C GLY A 5 -16.04 8.94 0.89
N ASN A 6 -16.79 7.87 1.04
CA ASN A 6 -18.24 7.89 1.31
C ASN A 6 -18.60 7.70 2.79
N LYS A 7 -17.60 7.66 3.68
CA LYS A 7 -17.77 7.44 5.14
C LYS A 7 -17.63 8.74 5.93
N ILE A 8 -18.31 8.78 7.08
CA ILE A 8 -18.21 9.87 8.06
C ILE A 8 -17.47 9.35 9.28
N ILE A 9 -16.47 10.11 9.73
CA ILE A 9 -15.65 9.80 10.90
C ILE A 9 -15.94 10.88 11.96
N GLY A 10 -16.20 10.47 13.19
CA GLY A 10 -16.42 11.39 14.30
C GLY A 10 -17.18 10.77 15.46
N GLU A 11 -17.47 11.59 16.46
CA GLU A 11 -18.22 11.16 17.65
C GLU A 11 -19.60 10.60 17.27
N GLY A 12 -19.95 9.45 17.87
CA GLY A 12 -21.22 8.76 17.63
C GLY A 12 -21.28 7.97 16.31
N GLN A 13 -20.18 7.97 15.51
CA GLN A 13 -20.10 7.14 14.31
C GLN A 13 -19.43 5.80 14.61
N PRO A 14 -19.68 4.75 13.80
CA PRO A 14 -18.94 3.50 13.88
C PRO A 14 -17.43 3.72 13.75
N THR A 15 -16.64 2.85 14.37
CA THR A 15 -15.17 2.88 14.22
C THR A 15 -14.78 2.73 12.77
N PHE A 16 -13.98 3.67 12.26
CA PHE A 16 -13.44 3.63 10.91
C PHE A 16 -12.23 2.70 10.86
N ILE A 17 -12.31 1.64 10.05
CA ILE A 17 -11.28 0.60 9.96
C ILE A 17 -10.47 0.76 8.69
N THR A 18 -9.17 1.03 8.85
CA THR A 18 -8.21 1.10 7.76
C THR A 18 -7.34 -0.14 7.73
N PHE A 19 -7.30 -0.83 6.60
CA PHE A 19 -6.33 -1.89 6.36
C PHE A 19 -5.02 -1.32 5.86
N GLU A 20 -3.93 -1.65 6.54
CA GLU A 20 -2.56 -1.30 6.13
C GLU A 20 -2.01 -2.36 5.17
N ALA A 21 -1.96 -2.04 3.89
CA ALA A 21 -1.30 -2.89 2.89
C ALA A 21 0.19 -2.55 2.75
N GLY A 22 0.56 -1.29 2.97
CA GLY A 22 1.95 -0.83 2.87
C GLY A 22 2.61 -1.24 1.55
N PRO A 23 3.90 -1.57 1.55
CA PRO A 23 4.61 -2.07 0.39
C PRO A 23 4.66 -3.61 0.34
N THR A 24 3.59 -4.32 0.75
CA THR A 24 3.60 -5.79 0.82
C THR A 24 3.17 -6.49 -0.47
N HIS A 25 2.77 -5.72 -1.47
CA HIS A 25 2.41 -6.24 -2.79
C HIS A 25 3.65 -6.50 -3.68
N SER A 26 3.45 -7.28 -4.73
CA SER A 26 4.40 -7.52 -5.82
C SER A 26 3.78 -7.09 -7.16
N GLY A 27 3.42 -5.80 -7.26
CA GLY A 27 2.76 -5.21 -8.43
C GLY A 27 1.23 -5.20 -8.35
N LEU A 28 0.60 -4.71 -9.42
CA LEU A 28 -0.83 -4.36 -9.49
C LEU A 28 -1.78 -5.50 -9.11
N GLU A 29 -1.58 -6.70 -9.68
CA GLU A 29 -2.49 -7.82 -9.43
C GLU A 29 -2.43 -8.32 -7.97
N SER A 30 -1.24 -8.26 -7.36
CA SER A 30 -1.08 -8.54 -5.94
C SER A 30 -1.78 -7.49 -5.08
N ALA A 31 -1.62 -6.21 -5.43
CA ALA A 31 -2.26 -5.09 -4.76
C ALA A 31 -3.80 -5.17 -4.85
N LYS A 32 -4.36 -5.50 -6.03
CA LYS A 32 -5.80 -5.74 -6.19
C LYS A 32 -6.34 -6.84 -5.29
N ARG A 33 -5.58 -7.93 -5.08
CA ARG A 33 -5.98 -8.98 -4.13
C ARG A 33 -6.07 -8.44 -2.70
N LEU A 34 -5.13 -7.60 -2.27
CA LEU A 34 -5.18 -6.96 -0.95
C LEU A 34 -6.41 -6.06 -0.82
N VAL A 35 -6.71 -5.23 -1.82
CA VAL A 35 -7.92 -4.39 -1.86
C VAL A 35 -9.18 -5.25 -1.75
N LYS A 36 -9.29 -6.32 -2.55
CA LYS A 36 -10.43 -7.23 -2.51
C LYS A 36 -10.63 -7.84 -1.13
N HIS A 37 -9.57 -8.33 -0.50
CA HIS A 37 -9.66 -8.94 0.83
C HIS A 37 -10.00 -7.93 1.93
N ALA A 38 -9.48 -6.71 1.86
CA ALA A 38 -9.87 -5.63 2.76
C ALA A 38 -11.36 -5.31 2.66
N ALA A 39 -11.91 -5.24 1.45
CA ALA A 39 -13.34 -5.03 1.23
C ALA A 39 -14.19 -6.19 1.76
N LEU A 40 -13.80 -7.43 1.48
CA LEU A 40 -14.50 -8.64 1.97
C LEU A 40 -14.48 -8.74 3.50
N ALA A 41 -13.43 -8.24 4.14
CA ALA A 41 -13.31 -8.20 5.59
C ALA A 41 -14.09 -7.04 6.24
N GLY A 42 -14.80 -6.23 5.47
CA GLY A 42 -15.60 -5.11 5.97
C GLY A 42 -14.80 -3.86 6.34
N GLY A 43 -13.63 -3.66 5.73
CA GLY A 43 -12.85 -2.44 5.91
C GLY A 43 -13.54 -1.20 5.33
N ASP A 44 -13.21 -0.04 5.86
CA ASP A 44 -13.66 1.26 5.36
C ASP A 44 -12.65 1.89 4.42
N ALA A 45 -11.38 1.57 4.62
CA ALA A 45 -10.27 2.09 3.81
C ALA A 45 -9.14 1.07 3.67
N ILE A 46 -8.32 1.30 2.65
CA ILE A 46 -7.03 0.63 2.47
C ILE A 46 -5.93 1.67 2.26
N LYS A 47 -4.78 1.45 2.90
CA LYS A 47 -3.61 2.33 2.81
C LYS A 47 -2.42 1.59 2.22
N PHE A 48 -1.83 2.19 1.19
CA PHE A 48 -0.59 1.74 0.57
C PHE A 48 0.57 2.69 0.92
N GLN A 49 1.74 2.38 0.39
CA GLN A 49 2.89 3.26 0.43
C GLN A 49 3.37 3.52 -1.00
N ILE A 50 3.45 4.78 -1.38
CA ILE A 50 3.95 5.23 -2.68
C ILE A 50 5.33 5.82 -2.46
N PHE A 51 6.30 5.34 -3.21
CA PHE A 51 7.70 5.74 -3.12
C PHE A 51 8.41 5.55 -4.46
N ASP A 52 9.44 6.32 -4.68
CA ASP A 52 10.45 6.06 -5.70
C ASP A 52 11.62 5.31 -5.03
N PRO A 53 11.99 4.11 -5.49
CA PRO A 53 13.13 3.38 -4.93
C PRO A 53 14.45 4.15 -5.02
N ASP A 54 14.64 4.98 -6.06
CA ASP A 54 15.84 5.79 -6.24
C ASP A 54 15.95 6.92 -5.21
N GLU A 55 14.83 7.49 -4.79
CA GLU A 55 14.79 8.53 -3.75
C GLU A 55 14.81 7.93 -2.34
N LEU A 56 14.26 6.72 -2.18
CA LEU A 56 14.11 6.09 -0.86
C LEU A 56 15.40 5.42 -0.37
N ILE A 57 16.19 4.81 -1.27
CA ILE A 57 17.33 3.95 -0.94
C ILE A 57 18.64 4.61 -1.39
N ALA A 58 19.35 5.20 -0.43
CA ALA A 58 20.62 5.88 -0.69
C ALA A 58 21.76 4.92 -1.08
N ASP A 59 21.84 3.75 -0.46
CA ASP A 59 22.83 2.72 -0.80
C ASP A 59 22.14 1.51 -1.43
N LYS A 60 22.22 1.40 -2.75
CA LYS A 60 21.59 0.33 -3.53
C LYS A 60 22.16 -1.06 -3.26
N ASN A 61 23.35 -1.15 -2.66
CA ASN A 61 24.01 -2.42 -2.31
C ASN A 61 23.75 -2.84 -0.87
N LEU A 62 23.02 -2.04 -0.08
CA LEU A 62 22.68 -2.36 1.29
C LEU A 62 21.88 -3.67 1.34
N LEU A 63 22.48 -4.70 1.93
CA LEU A 63 21.82 -6.01 2.08
C LEU A 63 20.79 -5.98 3.20
N PHE A 64 19.63 -6.53 2.92
CA PHE A 64 18.58 -6.78 3.89
C PHE A 64 18.33 -8.28 4.02
N THR A 65 18.38 -8.79 5.26
CA THR A 65 18.21 -10.21 5.56
C THR A 65 16.87 -10.42 6.26
N TYR A 66 16.08 -11.36 5.77
CA TYR A 66 14.77 -11.68 6.32
C TYR A 66 14.40 -13.15 6.13
N ASP A 67 13.42 -13.63 6.88
CA ASP A 67 12.94 -14.99 6.78
C ASP A 67 11.77 -15.07 5.78
N ILE A 68 11.81 -16.03 4.86
CA ILE A 68 10.70 -16.38 3.99
C ILE A 68 10.08 -17.71 4.42
N LEU A 69 8.76 -17.80 4.33
CA LEU A 69 8.02 -19.03 4.59
C LEU A 69 8.11 -19.94 3.36
N VAL A 70 8.86 -21.03 3.46
CA VAL A 70 9.08 -22.00 2.36
C VAL A 70 8.12 -23.18 2.41
N ASP A 71 7.58 -23.50 3.56
CA ASP A 71 6.57 -24.56 3.72
C ASP A 71 5.45 -24.09 4.67
N LYS A 72 4.26 -23.88 4.10
CA LYS A 72 3.07 -23.46 4.87
C LYS A 72 2.55 -24.53 5.82
N LYS A 73 2.80 -25.82 5.55
CA LYS A 73 2.29 -26.92 6.38
C LYS A 73 3.10 -27.09 7.65
N THR A 74 4.42 -26.98 7.54
CA THR A 74 5.34 -27.14 8.67
C THR A 74 5.73 -25.82 9.33
N GLY A 75 5.43 -24.68 8.69
CA GLY A 75 5.91 -23.36 9.13
C GLY A 75 7.40 -23.14 8.90
N LYS A 76 8.05 -23.99 8.08
CA LYS A 76 9.49 -23.88 7.82
C LYS A 76 9.80 -22.55 7.14
N THR A 77 10.79 -21.84 7.68
CA THR A 77 11.35 -20.62 7.10
C THR A 77 12.79 -20.82 6.66
N GLU A 78 13.21 -20.00 5.70
CA GLU A 78 14.62 -19.90 5.28
C GLU A 78 15.03 -18.43 5.23
N LYS A 79 16.28 -18.14 5.64
CA LYS A 79 16.86 -16.81 5.55
C LYS A 79 17.32 -16.54 4.13
N ILE A 80 16.89 -15.37 3.60
CA ILE A 80 17.45 -14.83 2.37
C ILE A 80 18.05 -13.45 2.64
N SER A 81 19.05 -13.10 1.85
CA SER A 81 19.70 -11.79 1.90
C SER A 81 19.82 -11.25 0.48
N GLU A 82 19.29 -10.07 0.26
CA GLU A 82 19.32 -9.41 -1.04
C GLU A 82 19.39 -7.88 -0.88
N PRO A 83 19.76 -7.13 -1.93
CA PRO A 83 19.74 -5.68 -1.85
C PRO A 83 18.34 -5.14 -1.50
N LEU A 84 18.27 -4.27 -0.52
CA LEU A 84 17.02 -3.63 -0.11
C LEU A 84 16.38 -2.86 -1.27
N TYR A 85 17.20 -2.26 -2.13
CA TYR A 85 16.77 -1.58 -3.34
C TYR A 85 15.94 -2.50 -4.26
N ASP A 86 16.40 -3.73 -4.51
CA ASP A 86 15.70 -4.68 -5.38
C ASP A 86 14.33 -5.09 -4.80
N ILE A 87 14.23 -5.15 -3.48
CA ILE A 87 12.95 -5.40 -2.79
C ILE A 87 11.97 -4.27 -3.10
N PHE A 88 12.40 -3.01 -3.03
CA PHE A 88 11.55 -1.86 -3.29
C PHE A 88 11.21 -1.70 -4.78
N VAL A 89 12.16 -1.98 -5.68
CA VAL A 89 11.89 -1.99 -7.14
C VAL A 89 10.75 -2.96 -7.48
N ARG A 90 10.75 -4.17 -6.92
CA ARG A 90 9.66 -5.14 -7.15
C ARG A 90 8.31 -4.73 -6.57
N ARG A 91 8.30 -3.77 -5.67
CA ARG A 91 7.11 -3.24 -4.97
C ARG A 91 6.71 -1.85 -5.43
N SER A 92 7.41 -1.29 -6.39
CA SER A 92 6.99 -0.06 -7.05
C SER A 92 5.95 -0.34 -8.14
N MET A 93 5.14 0.65 -8.43
CA MET A 93 4.13 0.61 -9.49
C MET A 93 4.16 1.94 -10.26
N THR A 94 3.81 1.88 -11.52
CA THR A 94 3.66 3.05 -12.38
C THR A 94 2.45 3.90 -11.98
N GLU A 95 2.41 5.16 -12.40
CA GLU A 95 1.24 6.03 -12.20
C GLU A 95 -0.05 5.40 -12.74
N SER A 96 0.01 4.78 -13.91
CA SER A 96 -1.16 4.11 -14.51
C SER A 96 -1.67 2.96 -13.67
N GLU A 97 -0.78 2.17 -13.07
CA GLU A 97 -1.13 1.07 -12.17
C GLU A 97 -1.74 1.59 -10.85
N TRP A 98 -1.17 2.65 -10.28
CA TRP A 98 -1.75 3.31 -9.10
C TRP A 98 -3.14 3.87 -9.38
N ARG A 99 -3.34 4.47 -10.54
CA ARG A 99 -4.64 4.99 -10.99
C ARG A 99 -5.67 3.87 -11.16
N GLU A 100 -5.25 2.75 -11.72
CA GLU A 100 -6.12 1.58 -11.89
C GLU A 100 -6.47 0.95 -10.54
N LEU A 101 -5.50 0.80 -9.64
CA LEU A 101 -5.72 0.28 -8.30
C LEU A 101 -6.69 1.15 -7.49
N LYS A 102 -6.54 2.48 -7.59
CA LYS A 102 -7.44 3.44 -6.94
C LYS A 102 -8.87 3.30 -7.46
N LYS A 103 -9.07 3.21 -8.77
CA LYS A 103 -10.40 2.98 -9.37
C LYS A 103 -11.00 1.66 -8.91
N TYR A 104 -10.18 0.62 -8.80
CA TYR A 104 -10.64 -0.68 -8.31
C TYR A 104 -11.06 -0.61 -6.84
N SER A 105 -10.31 0.08 -5.99
CA SER A 105 -10.67 0.33 -4.59
C SER A 105 -12.01 1.07 -4.47
N ASP A 106 -12.19 2.12 -5.25
CA ASP A 106 -13.44 2.89 -5.30
C ASP A 106 -14.64 2.02 -5.68
N SER A 107 -14.46 1.13 -6.66
CA SER A 107 -15.52 0.23 -7.12
C SER A 107 -15.99 -0.76 -6.06
N LEU A 108 -15.15 -1.03 -5.05
CA LEU A 108 -15.45 -1.86 -3.90
C LEU A 108 -15.89 -1.05 -2.65
N GLY A 109 -16.02 0.27 -2.79
CA GLY A 109 -16.46 1.16 -1.72
C GLY A 109 -15.42 1.46 -0.65
N LEU A 110 -14.15 1.10 -0.86
CA LEU A 110 -13.05 1.41 0.05
C LEU A 110 -12.49 2.80 -0.23
N ALA A 111 -12.31 3.61 0.81
CA ALA A 111 -11.49 4.79 0.71
C ALA A 111 -10.03 4.40 0.47
N PHE A 112 -9.38 5.09 -0.46
CA PHE A 112 -8.00 4.81 -0.84
C PHE A 112 -7.10 5.98 -0.43
N PHE A 113 -5.99 5.67 0.23
CA PHE A 113 -4.95 6.65 0.50
C PHE A 113 -3.57 6.01 0.62
N ALA A 114 -2.52 6.81 0.65
CA ALA A 114 -1.16 6.31 0.71
C ALA A 114 -0.27 7.13 1.64
N THR A 115 0.75 6.48 2.18
CA THR A 115 1.90 7.14 2.76
C THR A 115 2.80 7.62 1.63
N ILE A 116 3.26 8.85 1.71
CA ILE A 116 4.20 9.47 0.77
C ILE A 116 5.38 10.05 1.55
N GLY A 117 6.57 10.04 0.95
CA GLY A 117 7.81 10.57 1.53
C GLY A 117 8.42 11.74 0.75
N ASP A 118 7.89 12.05 -0.44
CA ASP A 118 8.47 13.02 -1.37
C ASP A 118 7.41 13.81 -2.15
N ASN A 119 7.87 14.82 -2.89
CA ASN A 119 6.98 15.67 -3.70
C ASN A 119 6.39 14.93 -4.91
N LEU A 120 7.10 13.97 -5.51
CA LEU A 120 6.57 13.20 -6.63
C LEU A 120 5.40 12.33 -6.16
N GLY A 121 5.54 11.67 -5.02
CA GLY A 121 4.45 10.95 -4.38
C GLY A 121 3.26 11.85 -4.05
N LEU A 122 3.49 13.09 -3.59
CA LEU A 122 2.42 14.07 -3.35
C LEU A 122 1.65 14.42 -4.62
N GLU A 123 2.35 14.73 -5.71
CA GLU A 123 1.69 15.04 -6.98
C GLU A 123 0.93 13.82 -7.53
N LEU A 124 1.49 12.63 -7.38
CA LEU A 124 0.81 11.40 -7.79
C LEU A 124 -0.49 11.16 -7.02
N VAL A 125 -0.48 11.22 -5.68
CA VAL A 125 -1.70 10.98 -4.88
C VAL A 125 -2.78 12.04 -5.17
N LYS A 126 -2.41 13.27 -5.46
CA LYS A 126 -3.32 14.32 -5.92
C LYS A 126 -3.91 13.98 -7.29
N SER A 127 -3.07 13.59 -8.25
CA SER A 127 -3.47 13.31 -9.64
C SER A 127 -4.44 12.13 -9.75
N ILE A 128 -4.27 11.10 -8.91
CA ILE A 128 -5.16 9.92 -8.88
C ILE A 128 -6.38 10.13 -7.98
N GLY A 129 -6.49 11.25 -7.28
CA GLY A 129 -7.64 11.61 -6.45
C GLY A 129 -7.74 10.77 -5.17
N CYS A 130 -6.63 10.59 -4.44
CA CYS A 130 -6.67 9.95 -3.13
C CYS A 130 -7.58 10.71 -2.15
N HIS A 131 -8.30 9.98 -1.30
CA HIS A 131 -9.21 10.57 -0.34
C HIS A 131 -8.50 11.21 0.85
N SER A 132 -7.29 10.77 1.14
CA SER A 132 -6.43 11.26 2.21
C SER A 132 -4.97 10.94 1.91
N ILE A 133 -4.07 11.54 2.66
CA ILE A 133 -2.62 11.36 2.53
C ILE A 133 -2.05 11.15 3.93
N LYS A 134 -1.13 10.20 4.08
CA LYS A 134 -0.27 10.10 5.24
C LYS A 134 1.11 10.62 4.86
N VAL A 135 1.60 11.60 5.59
CA VAL A 135 2.99 12.06 5.48
C VAL A 135 3.87 11.11 6.29
N ALA A 136 4.99 10.65 5.70
CA ALA A 136 5.95 9.74 6.33
C ALA A 136 6.77 10.45 7.42
#